data_d607d4d8a28e3fc7fe50fcd6790a129b
#
_entry.id   d607d4d8a28e3fc7fe50fcd6790a129b
#
_cell.length_a   1.000
_cell.length_b   1.000
_cell.length_c   1.000
_cell.angle_alpha   90.00
_cell.angle_beta   90.00
_cell.angle_gamma   90.00
#
_symmetry.space_group_name_H-M   'P 1'
#
loop_
_entity.id
_entity.type
_entity.pdbx_description
1 polymer ?
#
loop_
_entity_poly.entity_id
_entity_poly.type
_entity_poly.pdbx_seq_one_letter_code
_entity_poly.pdbx_strand_id
1 'polypeptide(L)'
;LVMGYKYFKDKRYLDSAKRTAGYLEKELISKADYFSSTLDANCEDKEASLYAATATYYLSLVTKGEEHKHYADLTKQAAYFALSWYYLWDVPFAPGQMLGDIGLKTRGWGNVSVENNHIDVFVFEFADVLRWLSNEYNESRFSNFAEVISTSMRQLLPYEGHMCGIAKVGYYPEVVQHTSWDYGKNGKGYYNDIFAPGWTVASLWELFTPGRAETFMKK
;
A
#
# COMPACT_ATOMS: atom_id res chain seq x y z
N LEU A 1 -4.12 15.04 -9.53
CA LEU A 1 -5.05 16.17 -9.73
C LEU A 1 -4.99 17.16 -8.57
N VAL A 2 -5.19 16.73 -7.29
CA VAL A 2 -5.15 17.64 -6.14
C VAL A 2 -3.80 18.34 -5.99
N MET A 3 -2.68 17.63 -6.20
CA MET A 3 -1.35 18.24 -6.25
C MET A 3 -1.25 19.31 -7.36
N GLY A 4 -1.80 19.02 -8.55
CA GLY A 4 -1.87 19.99 -9.65
C GLY A 4 -2.68 21.23 -9.29
N TYR A 5 -3.81 21.07 -8.63
CA TYR A 5 -4.59 22.19 -8.10
C TYR A 5 -3.76 23.06 -7.15
N LYS A 6 -3.05 22.45 -6.22
CA LYS A 6 -2.21 23.19 -5.25
C LYS A 6 -1.05 23.91 -5.93
N TYR A 7 -0.42 23.28 -6.91
CA TYR A 7 0.74 23.84 -7.61
C TYR A 7 0.35 24.95 -8.60
N PHE A 8 -0.60 24.66 -9.50
CA PHE A 8 -0.99 25.58 -10.58
C PHE A 8 -2.05 26.60 -10.15
N LYS A 9 -2.69 26.43 -8.99
CA LYS A 9 -3.83 27.24 -8.53
C LYS A 9 -5.02 27.23 -9.49
N ASP A 10 -5.12 26.22 -10.35
CA ASP A 10 -6.18 26.06 -11.34
C ASP A 10 -7.28 25.12 -10.80
N LYS A 11 -8.46 25.70 -10.60
CA LYS A 11 -9.63 25.03 -10.05
C LYS A 11 -10.09 23.83 -10.89
N ARG A 12 -9.81 23.82 -12.19
CA ARG A 12 -10.18 22.70 -13.08
C ARG A 12 -9.61 21.36 -12.61
N TYR A 13 -8.40 21.37 -12.01
CA TYR A 13 -7.81 20.17 -11.40
C TYR A 13 -8.62 19.67 -10.21
N LEU A 14 -9.06 20.57 -9.33
CA LEU A 14 -9.89 20.21 -8.17
C LEU A 14 -11.25 19.69 -8.61
N ASP A 15 -11.90 20.36 -9.54
CA ASP A 15 -13.20 19.94 -10.07
C ASP A 15 -13.10 18.54 -10.74
N SER A 16 -12.01 18.28 -11.46
CA SER A 16 -11.74 16.94 -12.01
C SER A 16 -11.49 15.90 -10.92
N ALA A 17 -10.73 16.24 -9.87
CA ALA A 17 -10.51 15.34 -8.75
C ALA A 17 -11.82 14.95 -8.05
N LYS A 18 -12.70 15.93 -7.82
CA LYS A 18 -14.02 15.70 -7.22
C LYS A 18 -14.92 14.82 -8.08
N ARG A 19 -14.92 15.02 -9.41
CA ARG A 19 -15.67 14.13 -10.32
C ARG A 19 -15.15 12.71 -10.28
N THR A 20 -13.82 12.53 -10.27
CA THR A 20 -13.20 11.20 -10.13
C THR A 20 -13.56 10.57 -8.79
N ALA A 21 -13.52 11.33 -7.69
CA ALA A 21 -13.91 10.82 -6.39
C ALA A 21 -15.39 10.40 -6.33
N GLY A 22 -16.30 11.13 -6.98
CA GLY A 22 -17.69 10.72 -7.11
C GLY A 22 -17.88 9.40 -7.87
N TYR A 23 -17.03 9.13 -8.87
CA TYR A 23 -16.99 7.82 -9.52
C TYR A 23 -16.48 6.73 -8.57
N LEU A 24 -15.35 6.98 -7.89
CA LEU A 24 -14.79 6.02 -6.92
C LEU A 24 -15.79 5.71 -5.81
N GLU A 25 -16.46 6.71 -5.27
CA GLU A 25 -17.49 6.52 -4.25
C GLU A 25 -18.61 5.61 -4.74
N LYS A 26 -19.20 5.95 -5.90
CA LYS A 26 -20.37 5.25 -6.44
C LYS A 26 -20.06 3.83 -6.89
N GLU A 27 -18.94 3.63 -7.58
CA GLU A 27 -18.66 2.38 -8.29
C GLU A 27 -17.75 1.43 -7.52
N LEU A 28 -16.90 1.95 -6.61
CA LEU A 28 -15.94 1.13 -5.87
C LEU A 28 -16.22 1.14 -4.35
N ILE A 29 -16.11 2.32 -3.72
CA ILE A 29 -16.06 2.40 -2.25
C ILE A 29 -17.38 1.95 -1.62
N SER A 30 -18.53 2.45 -2.10
CA SER A 30 -19.85 2.10 -1.55
C SER A 30 -20.24 0.64 -1.78
N LYS A 31 -19.62 -0.01 -2.76
CA LYS A 31 -19.90 -1.42 -3.09
C LYS A 31 -18.88 -2.35 -2.42
N ALA A 32 -17.78 -1.81 -1.89
CA ALA A 32 -16.59 -2.55 -1.49
C ALA A 32 -16.08 -3.46 -2.63
N ASP A 33 -16.09 -2.94 -3.85
CA ASP A 33 -15.75 -3.62 -5.09
C ASP A 33 -14.59 -2.86 -5.75
N TYR A 34 -13.37 -3.31 -5.49
CA TYR A 34 -12.14 -2.69 -5.99
C TYR A 34 -11.53 -3.50 -7.12
N PHE A 35 -12.40 -3.94 -8.00
CA PHE A 35 -12.05 -4.72 -9.16
C PHE A 35 -11.11 -3.94 -10.08
N SER A 36 -9.98 -4.52 -10.35
CA SER A 36 -8.97 -3.96 -11.24
C SER A 36 -8.67 -4.92 -12.38
N SER A 37 -8.54 -4.36 -13.57
CA SER A 37 -8.08 -5.09 -14.74
C SER A 37 -6.57 -4.92 -14.84
N THR A 38 -5.83 -5.83 -14.22
CA THR A 38 -4.38 -5.88 -14.35
C THR A 38 -3.98 -6.70 -15.59
N LEU A 39 -2.70 -6.73 -15.91
CA LEU A 39 -2.19 -7.57 -17.00
C LEU A 39 -2.43 -9.07 -16.77
N ASP A 40 -2.48 -9.48 -15.51
CA ASP A 40 -2.50 -10.88 -15.11
C ASP A 40 -3.86 -11.32 -14.57
N ALA A 41 -4.70 -10.37 -14.13
CA ALA A 41 -5.92 -10.68 -13.43
C ALA A 41 -7.01 -9.63 -13.68
N ASN A 42 -8.26 -10.08 -13.58
CA ASN A 42 -9.43 -9.24 -13.60
C ASN A 42 -10.26 -9.57 -12.35
N CYS A 43 -9.83 -9.04 -11.22
CA CYS A 43 -10.32 -9.43 -9.91
C CYS A 43 -10.14 -8.30 -8.89
N GLU A 44 -10.60 -8.51 -7.68
CA GLU A 44 -10.34 -7.63 -6.55
C GLU A 44 -8.84 -7.43 -6.32
N ASP A 45 -8.45 -6.19 -6.11
CA ASP A 45 -7.08 -5.75 -6.10
C ASP A 45 -6.79 -4.82 -4.90
N LYS A 46 -5.70 -5.12 -4.19
CA LYS A 46 -5.25 -4.30 -3.06
C LYS A 46 -4.89 -2.89 -3.50
N GLU A 47 -4.13 -2.75 -4.60
CA GLU A 47 -3.63 -1.46 -5.04
C GLU A 47 -4.77 -0.52 -5.41
N ALA A 48 -5.83 -1.02 -6.05
CA ALA A 48 -7.01 -0.23 -6.35
C ALA A 48 -7.62 0.38 -5.08
N SER A 49 -7.67 -0.38 -3.98
CA SER A 49 -8.17 0.12 -2.70
C SER A 49 -7.22 1.12 -2.03
N LEU A 50 -5.89 0.91 -2.14
CA LEU A 50 -4.89 1.86 -1.64
C LEU A 50 -5.00 3.20 -2.37
N TYR A 51 -5.12 3.17 -3.70
CA TYR A 51 -5.27 4.39 -4.49
C TYR A 51 -6.61 5.10 -4.26
N ALA A 52 -7.70 4.37 -4.05
CA ALA A 52 -8.98 4.97 -3.68
C ALA A 52 -8.90 5.71 -2.34
N ALA A 53 -8.29 5.09 -1.32
CA ALA A 53 -8.04 5.72 -0.03
C ALA A 53 -7.15 6.97 -0.16
N THR A 54 -6.07 6.87 -0.92
CA THR A 54 -5.14 7.99 -1.15
C THR A 54 -5.82 9.15 -1.90
N ALA A 55 -6.64 8.86 -2.90
CA ALA A 55 -7.34 9.87 -3.69
C ALA A 55 -8.32 10.69 -2.83
N THR A 56 -9.10 10.03 -1.99
CA THR A 56 -10.05 10.69 -1.07
C THR A 56 -9.33 11.40 0.07
N TYR A 57 -8.25 10.85 0.60
CA TYR A 57 -7.35 11.52 1.54
C TYR A 57 -6.83 12.86 1.00
N TYR A 58 -6.32 12.89 -0.24
CA TYR A 58 -5.88 14.14 -0.84
C TYR A 58 -6.98 15.19 -0.96
N LEU A 59 -8.21 14.79 -1.26
CA LEU A 59 -9.35 15.70 -1.29
C LEU A 59 -9.69 16.23 0.10
N SER A 60 -9.63 15.40 1.13
CA SER A 60 -9.86 15.86 2.50
C SER A 60 -8.85 16.93 2.94
N LEU A 61 -7.60 16.85 2.49
CA LEU A 61 -6.55 17.83 2.81
C LEU A 61 -6.81 19.24 2.22
N VAL A 62 -7.67 19.37 1.21
CA VAL A 62 -7.93 20.65 0.50
C VAL A 62 -9.38 21.11 0.60
N THR A 63 -10.22 20.37 1.28
CA THR A 63 -11.63 20.70 1.52
C THR A 63 -11.87 21.08 2.99
N LYS A 64 -13.06 21.60 3.33
CA LYS A 64 -13.41 22.05 4.69
C LYS A 64 -14.86 21.66 5.03
N GLY A 65 -15.18 21.67 6.33
CA GLY A 65 -16.55 21.43 6.80
C GLY A 65 -17.10 20.08 6.36
N GLU A 66 -18.34 20.05 5.93
CA GLU A 66 -19.02 18.81 5.51
C GLU A 66 -18.33 18.10 4.34
N GLU A 67 -17.74 18.85 3.42
CA GLU A 67 -17.01 18.26 2.29
C GLU A 67 -15.73 17.57 2.75
N HIS A 68 -14.99 18.16 3.70
CA HIS A 68 -13.84 17.49 4.33
C HIS A 68 -14.27 16.20 5.01
N LYS A 69 -15.33 16.28 5.84
CA LYS A 69 -15.87 15.11 6.54
C LYS A 69 -16.28 14.00 5.57
N HIS A 70 -16.96 14.34 4.48
CA HIS A 70 -17.36 13.39 3.46
C HIS A 70 -16.15 12.63 2.89
N TYR A 71 -15.10 13.33 2.45
CA TYR A 71 -13.90 12.67 1.92
C TYR A 71 -13.12 11.91 2.99
N ALA A 72 -13.12 12.37 4.23
CA ALA A 72 -12.51 11.66 5.34
C ALA A 72 -13.22 10.31 5.61
N ASP A 73 -14.55 10.32 5.61
CA ASP A 73 -15.36 9.11 5.78
C ASP A 73 -15.12 8.11 4.62
N LEU A 74 -15.04 8.58 3.37
CA LEU A 74 -14.69 7.74 2.21
C LEU A 74 -13.27 7.17 2.33
N THR A 75 -12.32 7.98 2.79
CA THR A 75 -10.94 7.52 3.03
C THR A 75 -10.91 6.40 4.06
N LYS A 76 -11.63 6.57 5.17
CA LYS A 76 -11.73 5.55 6.22
C LYS A 76 -12.35 4.26 5.71
N GLN A 77 -13.42 4.36 4.92
CA GLN A 77 -14.10 3.20 4.33
C GLN A 77 -13.17 2.44 3.37
N ALA A 78 -12.50 3.14 2.45
CA ALA A 78 -11.54 2.53 1.55
C ALA A 78 -10.35 1.91 2.29
N ALA A 79 -9.86 2.58 3.35
CA ALA A 79 -8.77 2.07 4.17
C ALA A 79 -9.14 0.78 4.91
N TYR A 80 -10.36 0.62 5.39
CA TYR A 80 -10.80 -0.65 6.00
C TYR A 80 -10.79 -1.80 5.00
N PHE A 81 -11.20 -1.57 3.77
CA PHE A 81 -11.10 -2.59 2.73
C PHE A 81 -9.62 -2.90 2.43
N ALA A 82 -8.80 -1.88 2.22
CA ALA A 82 -7.37 -2.06 1.98
C ALA A 82 -6.68 -2.85 3.11
N LEU A 83 -7.04 -2.61 4.36
CA LEU A 83 -6.50 -3.35 5.51
C LEU A 83 -6.86 -4.83 5.52
N SER A 84 -7.93 -5.25 4.84
CA SER A 84 -8.32 -6.67 4.74
C SER A 84 -7.31 -7.51 3.96
N TRP A 85 -6.46 -6.89 3.15
CA TRP A 85 -5.38 -7.54 2.40
C TRP A 85 -4.13 -7.82 3.22
N TYR A 86 -3.98 -7.20 4.40
CA TYR A 86 -2.78 -7.28 5.21
C TYR A 86 -2.88 -8.38 6.27
N TYR A 87 -1.79 -9.10 6.46
CA TYR A 87 -1.68 -10.07 7.54
C TYR A 87 -1.57 -9.37 8.89
N LEU A 88 -2.45 -9.77 9.81
CA LEU A 88 -2.42 -9.34 11.22
C LEU A 88 -1.64 -10.31 12.10
N TRP A 89 -1.24 -11.45 11.57
CA TRP A 89 -0.49 -12.51 12.25
C TRP A 89 0.61 -13.05 11.35
N ASP A 90 1.53 -13.80 11.93
CA ASP A 90 2.60 -14.44 11.18
C ASP A 90 2.11 -15.80 10.64
N VAL A 91 2.19 -15.97 9.34
CA VAL A 91 1.92 -17.25 8.67
C VAL A 91 3.13 -18.16 8.88
N PRO A 92 2.95 -19.37 9.40
CA PRO A 92 4.05 -20.31 9.54
C PRO A 92 4.51 -20.83 8.17
N PHE A 93 5.82 -20.89 7.98
CA PHE A 93 6.42 -21.48 6.79
C PHE A 93 6.80 -22.95 7.04
N ALA A 94 6.66 -23.79 6.02
CA ALA A 94 7.13 -25.15 6.08
C ALA A 94 8.66 -25.21 6.14
N PRO A 95 9.26 -26.22 6.79
CA PRO A 95 10.70 -26.40 6.82
C PRO A 95 11.31 -26.46 5.42
N GLY A 96 12.42 -25.75 5.21
CA GLY A 96 13.13 -25.69 3.93
C GLY A 96 12.52 -24.69 2.92
N GLN A 97 11.51 -23.92 3.31
CA GLN A 97 11.07 -22.78 2.53
C GLN A 97 11.98 -21.58 2.78
N MET A 98 12.36 -20.89 1.70
CA MET A 98 13.31 -19.78 1.74
C MET A 98 12.90 -18.67 2.72
N LEU A 99 11.62 -18.29 2.75
CA LEU A 99 11.14 -17.26 3.67
C LEU A 99 11.17 -17.73 5.14
N GLY A 100 10.92 -19.00 5.37
CA GLY A 100 11.06 -19.62 6.70
C GLY A 100 12.51 -19.67 7.17
N ASP A 101 13.42 -20.03 6.25
CA ASP A 101 14.86 -20.13 6.54
C ASP A 101 15.48 -18.76 6.93
N ILE A 102 14.99 -17.67 6.37
CA ILE A 102 15.40 -16.30 6.77
C ILE A 102 14.58 -15.75 7.93
N GLY A 103 13.58 -16.48 8.41
CA GLY A 103 12.74 -16.07 9.54
C GLY A 103 11.76 -14.94 9.25
N LEU A 104 11.33 -14.78 7.99
CA LEU A 104 10.38 -13.73 7.61
C LEU A 104 9.10 -13.82 8.45
N LYS A 105 8.63 -12.66 8.92
CA LYS A 105 7.34 -12.48 9.59
C LYS A 105 6.36 -11.81 8.62
N THR A 106 5.22 -12.45 8.38
CA THR A 106 4.24 -11.96 7.39
C THR A 106 3.36 -10.82 7.89
N ARG A 107 3.26 -10.62 9.19
CA ARG A 107 2.48 -9.53 9.77
C ARG A 107 2.88 -8.17 9.17
N GLY A 108 1.90 -7.42 8.70
CA GLY A 108 2.14 -6.13 8.05
C GLY A 108 2.51 -6.21 6.56
N TRP A 109 2.64 -7.39 5.98
CA TRP A 109 2.68 -7.59 4.54
C TRP A 109 1.27 -7.70 3.98
N GLY A 110 1.05 -7.29 2.74
CA GLY A 110 -0.23 -7.39 2.06
C GLY A 110 -0.15 -8.24 0.80
N ASN A 111 -1.21 -9.03 0.55
CA ASN A 111 -1.39 -9.69 -0.74
C ASN A 111 -1.71 -8.67 -1.83
N VAL A 112 -1.33 -8.96 -3.06
CA VAL A 112 -1.56 -8.07 -4.22
C VAL A 112 -3.02 -8.10 -4.65
N SER A 113 -3.55 -9.28 -4.93
CA SER A 113 -4.92 -9.48 -5.43
C SER A 113 -5.42 -10.89 -5.15
N VAL A 114 -6.65 -11.19 -5.54
CA VAL A 114 -7.23 -12.53 -5.42
C VAL A 114 -6.45 -13.56 -6.25
N GLU A 115 -6.02 -13.21 -7.45
CA GLU A 115 -5.30 -14.13 -8.32
C GLU A 115 -3.77 -14.09 -8.10
N ASN A 116 -3.23 -12.91 -7.81
CA ASN A 116 -1.83 -12.73 -7.47
C ASN A 116 -1.65 -12.72 -5.96
N ASN A 117 -1.56 -13.90 -5.37
CA ASN A 117 -1.53 -14.08 -3.92
C ASN A 117 -0.13 -13.96 -3.30
N HIS A 118 0.85 -13.46 -4.02
CA HIS A 118 2.13 -13.08 -3.43
C HIS A 118 1.99 -11.83 -2.55
N ILE A 119 2.91 -11.68 -1.62
CA ILE A 119 3.02 -10.46 -0.82
C ILE A 119 4.01 -9.50 -1.48
N ASP A 120 3.82 -8.22 -1.28
CA ASP A 120 4.62 -7.19 -1.93
C ASP A 120 4.92 -5.96 -1.05
N VAL A 121 5.78 -5.10 -1.59
CA VAL A 121 6.20 -3.84 -0.98
C VAL A 121 5.23 -2.67 -1.28
N PHE A 122 4.20 -2.89 -2.10
CA PHE A 122 3.33 -1.80 -2.54
C PHE A 122 2.39 -1.35 -1.43
N VAL A 123 2.89 -0.42 -0.66
CA VAL A 123 2.17 0.30 0.39
C VAL A 123 1.88 1.73 -0.07
N PHE A 124 2.73 2.27 -0.95
CA PHE A 124 2.66 3.66 -1.43
C PHE A 124 2.46 4.64 -0.27
N GLU A 125 1.56 5.59 -0.40
CA GLU A 125 1.24 6.57 0.64
C GLU A 125 0.26 6.04 1.70
N PHE A 126 -0.14 4.77 1.65
CA PHE A 126 -1.15 4.22 2.54
C PHE A 126 -0.78 4.29 4.03
N ALA A 127 0.49 4.16 4.36
CA ALA A 127 0.94 4.34 5.74
C ALA A 127 0.70 5.78 6.24
N ASP A 128 0.85 6.79 5.38
CA ASP A 128 0.51 8.18 5.70
C ASP A 128 -1.00 8.38 5.83
N VAL A 129 -1.80 7.75 4.97
CA VAL A 129 -3.25 7.71 5.11
C VAL A 129 -3.66 7.15 6.46
N LEU A 130 -3.06 6.04 6.89
CA LEU A 130 -3.35 5.43 8.19
C LEU A 130 -2.95 6.35 9.36
N ARG A 131 -1.79 6.99 9.31
CA ARG A 131 -1.36 7.95 10.35
C ARG A 131 -2.30 9.14 10.40
N TRP A 132 -2.72 9.65 9.26
CA TRP A 132 -3.69 10.74 9.18
C TRP A 132 -5.06 10.33 9.73
N LEU A 133 -5.59 9.15 9.36
CA LEU A 133 -6.84 8.61 9.90
C LEU A 133 -6.79 8.44 11.43
N SER A 134 -5.63 8.03 11.95
CA SER A 134 -5.41 7.93 13.40
C SER A 134 -5.66 9.27 14.11
N ASN A 135 -5.16 10.36 13.54
CA ASN A 135 -5.34 11.71 14.10
C ASN A 135 -6.76 12.23 13.86
N GLU A 136 -7.30 12.07 12.66
CA GLU A 136 -8.62 12.58 12.26
C GLU A 136 -9.76 11.99 13.10
N TYR A 137 -9.68 10.68 13.38
CA TYR A 137 -10.71 9.96 14.12
C TYR A 137 -10.32 9.60 15.56
N ASN A 138 -9.15 10.02 16.01
CA ASN A 138 -8.59 9.64 17.33
C ASN A 138 -8.57 8.11 17.54
N GLU A 139 -8.18 7.37 16.50
CA GLU A 139 -8.10 5.91 16.50
C GLU A 139 -6.65 5.42 16.33
N SER A 140 -5.94 5.21 17.43
CA SER A 140 -4.52 4.81 17.43
C SER A 140 -4.23 3.48 16.71
N ARG A 141 -5.24 2.63 16.49
CA ARG A 141 -5.09 1.40 15.72
C ARG A 141 -4.49 1.61 14.33
N PHE A 142 -4.87 2.69 13.66
CA PHE A 142 -4.37 3.01 12.33
C PHE A 142 -2.87 3.32 12.36
N SER A 143 -2.44 4.22 13.23
CA SER A 143 -1.00 4.56 13.34
C SER A 143 -0.16 3.37 13.82
N ASN A 144 -0.68 2.59 14.77
CA ASN A 144 0.00 1.38 15.23
C ASN A 144 0.22 0.38 14.08
N PHE A 145 -0.78 0.20 13.22
CA PHE A 145 -0.62 -0.70 12.08
C PHE A 145 0.29 -0.13 10.99
N ALA A 146 0.30 1.18 10.77
CA ALA A 146 1.29 1.81 9.90
C ALA A 146 2.74 1.53 10.36
N GLU A 147 2.98 1.52 11.68
CA GLU A 147 4.30 1.15 12.23
C GLU A 147 4.61 -0.35 12.05
N VAL A 148 3.59 -1.22 12.16
CA VAL A 148 3.77 -2.65 11.85
C VAL A 148 4.17 -2.83 10.39
N ILE A 149 3.48 -2.20 9.43
CA ILE A 149 3.84 -2.23 8.01
C ILE A 149 5.28 -1.73 7.81
N SER A 150 5.60 -0.56 8.34
CA SER A 150 6.93 0.05 8.19
C SER A 150 8.05 -0.84 8.76
N THR A 151 7.79 -1.51 9.87
CA THR A 151 8.76 -2.45 10.47
C THR A 151 8.91 -3.70 9.60
N SER A 152 7.80 -4.24 9.11
CA SER A 152 7.79 -5.48 8.32
C SER A 152 8.51 -5.32 6.99
N MET A 153 8.34 -4.19 6.32
CA MET A 153 9.04 -3.93 5.05
C MET A 153 10.55 -3.84 5.18
N ARG A 154 11.10 -3.65 6.40
CA ARG A 154 12.55 -3.63 6.62
C ARG A 154 13.18 -5.02 6.61
N GLN A 155 12.40 -6.09 6.74
CA GLN A 155 12.93 -7.45 6.85
C GLN A 155 13.72 -7.90 5.63
N LEU A 156 13.39 -7.41 4.45
CA LEU A 156 14.06 -7.75 3.19
C LEU A 156 15.01 -6.65 2.68
N LEU A 157 15.33 -5.65 3.51
CA LEU A 157 16.37 -4.68 3.16
C LEU A 157 17.74 -5.38 3.19
N PRO A 158 18.41 -5.52 2.03
CA PRO A 158 19.69 -6.22 1.98
C PRO A 158 20.84 -5.34 2.51
N TYR A 159 21.68 -5.94 3.33
CA TYR A 159 22.94 -5.36 3.78
C TYR A 159 24.01 -6.46 3.91
N GLU A 160 25.27 -6.06 4.05
CA GLU A 160 26.37 -7.01 4.20
C GLU A 160 26.11 -7.98 5.37
N GLY A 161 26.14 -9.26 5.11
CA GLY A 161 25.81 -10.32 6.08
C GLY A 161 24.31 -10.69 6.16
N HIS A 162 23.43 -9.93 5.49
CA HIS A 162 21.99 -10.22 5.45
C HIS A 162 21.42 -9.89 4.07
N MET A 163 21.83 -10.66 3.08
CA MET A 163 21.38 -10.43 1.70
C MET A 163 20.02 -11.05 1.39
N CYS A 164 19.52 -11.99 2.19
CA CYS A 164 18.20 -12.62 2.02
C CYS A 164 17.96 -13.22 0.63
N GLY A 165 19.02 -13.59 -0.10
CA GLY A 165 18.90 -14.06 -1.51
C GLY A 165 18.71 -12.94 -2.53
N ILE A 166 18.75 -11.68 -2.14
CA ILE A 166 18.68 -10.50 -3.01
C ILE A 166 20.03 -10.25 -3.68
N ALA A 167 20.02 -9.85 -4.96
CA ALA A 167 21.23 -9.78 -5.78
C ALA A 167 22.24 -8.72 -5.31
N LYS A 168 21.75 -7.57 -4.83
CA LYS A 168 22.60 -6.41 -4.45
C LYS A 168 22.00 -5.63 -3.31
N VAL A 169 22.86 -5.02 -2.52
CA VAL A 169 22.50 -3.92 -1.60
C VAL A 169 21.87 -2.78 -2.42
N GLY A 170 20.76 -2.26 -1.96
CA GLY A 170 19.97 -1.23 -2.66
C GLY A 170 18.90 -1.76 -3.61
N TYR A 171 18.81 -3.08 -3.80
CA TYR A 171 17.68 -3.74 -4.46
C TYR A 171 16.61 -4.11 -3.42
N TYR A 172 15.38 -4.32 -3.92
CA TYR A 172 14.29 -4.82 -3.10
C TYR A 172 13.37 -5.67 -3.97
N PRO A 173 12.89 -6.83 -3.48
CA PRO A 173 12.06 -7.71 -4.29
C PRO A 173 10.68 -7.11 -4.54
N GLU A 174 10.20 -7.24 -5.77
CA GLU A 174 8.84 -6.88 -6.14
C GLU A 174 7.84 -7.94 -5.70
N VAL A 175 8.16 -9.19 -6.01
CA VAL A 175 7.31 -10.35 -5.77
C VAL A 175 7.94 -11.21 -4.70
N VAL A 176 7.20 -11.44 -3.62
CA VAL A 176 7.62 -12.30 -2.51
C VAL A 176 6.60 -13.42 -2.35
N GLN A 177 6.94 -14.58 -2.86
CA GLN A 177 6.09 -15.76 -2.84
C GLN A 177 6.12 -16.42 -1.46
N HIS A 178 4.96 -16.64 -0.85
CA HIS A 178 4.86 -17.08 0.55
C HIS A 178 3.86 -18.21 0.80
N THR A 179 3.17 -18.71 -0.23
CA THR A 179 2.17 -19.78 -0.13
C THR A 179 2.66 -21.08 -0.77
N SER A 180 1.85 -22.12 -0.77
CA SER A 180 2.17 -23.38 -1.47
C SER A 180 2.29 -23.22 -2.98
N TRP A 181 1.72 -22.19 -3.56
CA TRP A 181 1.95 -21.76 -4.95
C TRP A 181 3.37 -21.24 -5.16
N ASP A 182 4.02 -20.90 -4.06
CA ASP A 182 5.32 -20.26 -3.99
C ASP A 182 6.45 -21.27 -4.04
N TYR A 183 6.15 -22.50 -4.25
CA TYR A 183 7.19 -23.49 -4.53
C TYR A 183 7.90 -23.22 -5.85
N GLY A 184 7.50 -22.20 -6.59
CA GLY A 184 8.20 -21.59 -7.68
C GLY A 184 9.05 -22.55 -8.52
N LYS A 185 10.08 -22.02 -9.13
CA LYS A 185 11.00 -22.80 -9.97
C LYS A 185 11.85 -23.82 -9.21
N ASN A 186 12.02 -23.66 -7.91
CA ASN A 186 12.89 -24.51 -7.07
C ASN A 186 12.15 -25.23 -5.95
N GLY A 187 10.82 -25.10 -5.88
CA GLY A 187 10.01 -25.69 -4.82
C GLY A 187 10.19 -25.10 -3.42
N LYS A 188 10.82 -23.94 -3.29
CA LYS A 188 11.17 -23.31 -1.99
C LYS A 188 10.63 -21.90 -1.80
N GLY A 189 9.81 -21.41 -2.71
CA GLY A 189 9.49 -20.02 -2.81
C GLY A 189 10.61 -19.22 -3.48
N TYR A 190 10.35 -17.96 -3.83
CA TYR A 190 11.35 -17.11 -4.44
C TYR A 190 11.01 -15.64 -4.29
N TYR A 191 12.03 -14.79 -4.45
CA TYR A 191 11.86 -13.38 -4.69
C TYR A 191 12.11 -13.06 -6.16
N ASN A 192 11.52 -11.94 -6.57
CA ASN A 192 11.88 -11.31 -7.81
C ASN A 192 12.34 -9.88 -7.53
N ASP A 193 13.66 -9.71 -7.44
CA ASP A 193 14.31 -8.42 -7.21
C ASP A 193 14.90 -7.81 -8.48
N ILE A 194 14.73 -8.50 -9.63
CA ILE A 194 15.40 -8.14 -10.89
C ILE A 194 14.53 -7.21 -11.72
N PHE A 195 13.19 -7.32 -11.65
CA PHE A 195 12.31 -6.69 -12.62
C PHE A 195 12.06 -5.20 -12.38
N ALA A 196 12.07 -4.72 -11.15
CA ALA A 196 11.75 -3.32 -10.90
C ALA A 196 12.48 -2.71 -9.70
N PRO A 197 13.82 -2.78 -9.63
CA PRO A 197 14.55 -2.30 -8.45
C PRO A 197 14.34 -0.81 -8.17
N GLY A 198 14.07 0.00 -9.20
CA GLY A 198 13.81 1.43 -9.03
C GLY A 198 12.46 1.73 -8.41
N TRP A 199 11.44 1.03 -8.84
CA TRP A 199 10.07 1.26 -8.40
C TRP A 199 9.79 0.65 -7.01
N THR A 200 10.35 -0.50 -6.68
CA THR A 200 10.23 -1.09 -5.35
C THR A 200 10.97 -0.28 -4.29
N VAL A 201 12.15 0.24 -4.63
CA VAL A 201 12.91 1.15 -3.77
C VAL A 201 12.18 2.49 -3.61
N ALA A 202 11.54 3.01 -4.65
CA ALA A 202 10.72 4.21 -4.56
C ALA A 202 9.53 4.03 -3.61
N SER A 203 8.85 2.88 -3.65
CA SER A 203 7.78 2.53 -2.72
C SER A 203 8.25 2.50 -1.27
N LEU A 204 9.42 1.91 -1.01
CA LEU A 204 10.04 1.95 0.33
C LEU A 204 10.40 3.37 0.76
N TRP A 205 10.91 4.18 -0.14
CA TRP A 205 11.21 5.57 0.18
C TRP A 205 9.96 6.34 0.58
N GLU A 206 8.86 6.15 -0.13
CA GLU A 206 7.57 6.75 0.24
C GLU A 206 7.16 6.34 1.64
N LEU A 207 7.24 5.05 1.95
CA LEU A 207 6.92 4.50 3.26
C LEU A 207 7.78 5.09 4.40
N PHE A 208 9.07 5.28 4.14
CA PHE A 208 10.04 5.74 5.16
C PHE A 208 10.24 7.26 5.21
N THR A 209 9.55 8.01 4.37
CA THR A 209 9.53 9.50 4.38
C THR A 209 8.12 10.03 4.61
N PRO A 210 7.56 9.84 5.82
CA PRO A 210 6.16 10.16 6.11
C PRO A 210 5.86 11.67 6.02
N GLY A 211 4.60 12.00 5.76
CA GLY A 211 4.09 13.36 5.80
C GLY A 211 4.43 14.23 4.58
N ARG A 212 4.88 13.65 3.47
CA ARG A 212 5.23 14.40 2.24
C ARG A 212 4.02 15.12 1.65
N ALA A 213 2.90 14.43 1.55
CA ALA A 213 1.66 14.98 1.01
C ALA A 213 1.16 16.16 1.85
N GLU A 214 1.06 15.99 3.15
CA GLU A 214 0.63 17.05 4.06
C GLU A 214 1.59 18.26 4.03
N THR A 215 2.89 17.99 3.98
CA THR A 215 3.91 19.05 3.88
C THR A 215 3.74 19.86 2.59
N PHE A 216 3.46 19.19 1.47
CA PHE A 216 3.18 19.87 0.20
C PHE A 216 1.87 20.66 0.25
N MET A 217 0.82 20.10 0.85
CA MET A 217 -0.50 20.74 0.93
C MET A 217 -0.52 21.99 1.83
N LYS A 218 0.40 22.10 2.79
CA LYS A 218 0.55 23.26 3.66
C LYS A 218 1.25 24.46 3.00
N LYS A 219 1.96 24.24 1.91
CA LYS A 219 2.56 25.31 1.09
C LYS A 219 1.52 25.95 0.17
#